data_a4183c86e2f382f47d0b3dca4cfa7e75
#
_entry.id   a4183c86e2f382f47d0b3dca4cfa7e75
#
_cell.length_a   1.000
_cell.length_b   1.000
_cell.length_c   1.000
_cell.angle_alpha   90.00
_cell.angle_beta   90.00
_cell.angle_gamma   90.00
#
_symmetry.space_group_name_H-M   'P 1'
#
loop_
_entity.id
_entity.type
_entity.pdbx_description
1 polymer ?
#
loop_
_entity_poly.entity_id
_entity_poly.type
_entity_poly.pdbx_seq_one_letter_code
_entity_poly.pdbx_strand_id
1 'polypeptide(L)'
;DGTHIKANANKNKRIKKQVKIITDKYHKELENEVNEFREMNGRDKYPSDDDDFGDGNYTIDEKTGEVKEVKNKNSKEITVSTVDPDAGLFVKGEHERQFAYTAQVACDKNGWALGFDLNPGNMHDSAAFLPFFDRLQPMYHASIWCADAGYANNLIAHHVQNNNCHLLVPYTRPKGATTTFSKREFDYYDEIDQYRCPNKKWLIPWNISKDGNIEYKIHKTDCGDCPFKKECLKNYSFKTVTRHLYEDCRLVANDFRLSEIGKTIYPMRKTTIERLFAVGKEQHGLRFTRFIGLEKNHNFLALLLACLNIKKLALLLVKRERKLKNKLTSIA
;
A
#
# COMPACT_ATOMS: atom_id res chain seq x y z
N ASP A 1 8.57 -5.32 -4.38
CA ASP A 1 8.64 -3.96 -4.94
C ASP A 1 7.97 -3.85 -6.30
N GLY A 2 7.46 -2.64 -6.59
CA GLY A 2 6.83 -2.31 -7.86
C GLY A 2 7.72 -1.51 -8.81
N THR A 3 7.50 -1.69 -10.11
CA THR A 3 8.08 -0.82 -11.14
C THR A 3 7.10 -0.66 -12.30
N HIS A 4 7.07 0.54 -12.89
CA HIS A 4 6.17 0.84 -14.00
C HIS A 4 6.81 0.52 -15.34
N ILE A 5 6.01 -0.08 -16.24
CA ILE A 5 6.33 -0.39 -17.62
C ILE A 5 5.38 0.43 -18.49
N LYS A 6 5.91 1.33 -19.30
CA LYS A 6 5.09 2.15 -20.19
C LYS A 6 4.40 1.28 -21.23
N ALA A 7 3.08 1.38 -21.31
CA ALA A 7 2.27 0.65 -22.27
C ALA A 7 2.39 1.20 -23.70
N ASN A 8 2.13 0.35 -24.68
CA ASN A 8 2.05 0.74 -26.09
C ASN A 8 0.69 1.40 -26.39
N ALA A 9 0.44 2.53 -25.72
CA ALA A 9 -0.84 3.23 -25.81
C ALA A 9 -0.63 4.75 -25.88
N ASN A 10 -1.34 5.40 -26.78
CA ASN A 10 -1.31 6.85 -26.90
C ASN A 10 -2.13 7.49 -25.76
N LYS A 11 -1.52 8.36 -24.96
CA LYS A 11 -2.14 9.05 -23.82
C LYS A 11 -3.38 9.90 -24.19
N ASN A 12 -3.48 10.32 -25.45
CA ASN A 12 -4.59 11.15 -25.93
C ASN A 12 -5.78 10.31 -26.42
N LYS A 13 -5.58 9.02 -26.74
CA LYS A 13 -6.63 8.08 -27.14
C LYS A 13 -7.22 7.41 -25.90
N ARG A 14 -8.16 8.09 -25.24
CA ARG A 14 -8.72 7.68 -23.96
C ARG A 14 -10.21 7.98 -23.87
N ILE A 15 -10.91 7.17 -23.09
CA ILE A 15 -12.32 7.33 -22.72
C ILE A 15 -12.45 7.26 -21.21
N LYS A 16 -13.52 7.84 -20.69
CA LYS A 16 -13.91 7.68 -19.28
C LYS A 16 -14.86 6.52 -19.19
N LYS A 17 -14.67 5.65 -18.21
CA LYS A 17 -15.53 4.48 -17.96
C LYS A 17 -15.87 4.40 -16.49
N GLN A 18 -17.13 4.17 -16.17
CA GLN A 18 -17.57 3.83 -14.82
C GLN A 18 -17.19 2.39 -14.53
N VAL A 19 -16.52 2.17 -13.40
CA VAL A 19 -16.14 0.83 -12.94
C VAL A 19 -16.63 0.65 -11.53
N LYS A 20 -17.27 -0.50 -11.27
CA LYS A 20 -17.72 -0.87 -9.93
C LYS A 20 -16.50 -1.08 -9.03
N ILE A 21 -16.53 -0.52 -7.83
CA ILE A 21 -15.52 -0.78 -6.81
C ILE A 21 -15.84 -2.15 -6.22
N ILE A 22 -14.93 -3.10 -6.38
CA ILE A 22 -15.03 -4.42 -5.75
C ILE A 22 -14.18 -4.36 -4.50
N THR A 23 -14.82 -4.52 -3.35
CA THR A 23 -14.11 -4.63 -2.06
C THR A 23 -13.43 -5.98 -2.00
N ASP A 24 -12.12 -6.01 -1.82
CA ASP A 24 -11.38 -7.25 -1.69
C ASP A 24 -11.60 -7.91 -0.30
N LYS A 25 -11.19 -9.19 -0.15
CA LYS A 25 -11.39 -9.95 1.09
C LYS A 25 -10.75 -9.29 2.31
N TYR A 26 -9.63 -8.58 2.14
CA TYR A 26 -8.88 -7.95 3.24
C TYR A 26 -9.60 -6.70 3.77
N HIS A 27 -10.28 -5.98 2.89
CA HIS A 27 -11.15 -4.87 3.30
C HIS A 27 -12.41 -5.38 3.99
N LYS A 28 -12.95 -6.54 3.58
CA LYS A 28 -14.08 -7.17 4.28
C LYS A 28 -13.72 -7.60 5.70
N GLU A 29 -12.52 -8.13 5.93
CA GLU A 29 -12.04 -8.45 7.27
C GLU A 29 -11.95 -7.17 8.14
N LEU A 30 -11.35 -6.11 7.62
CA LEU A 30 -11.30 -4.81 8.30
C LEU A 30 -12.69 -4.24 8.56
N GLU A 31 -13.63 -4.34 7.61
CA GLU A 31 -15.00 -3.87 7.74
C GLU A 31 -15.74 -4.59 8.89
N ASN A 32 -15.53 -5.90 9.04
CA ASN A 32 -16.10 -6.66 10.14
C ASN A 32 -15.58 -6.15 11.49
N GLU A 33 -14.26 -5.98 11.64
CA GLU A 33 -13.67 -5.48 12.89
C GLU A 33 -14.11 -4.03 13.19
N VAL A 34 -14.24 -3.19 12.16
CA VAL A 34 -14.79 -1.83 12.29
C VAL A 34 -16.23 -1.88 12.81
N ASN A 35 -17.04 -2.79 12.28
CA ASN A 35 -18.44 -2.94 12.69
C ASN A 35 -18.55 -3.50 14.12
N GLU A 36 -17.69 -4.42 14.52
CA GLU A 36 -17.59 -4.90 15.90
C GLU A 36 -17.23 -3.76 16.87
N PHE A 37 -16.24 -2.95 16.51
CA PHE A 37 -15.87 -1.78 17.32
C PHE A 37 -17.03 -0.79 17.46
N ARG A 38 -17.82 -0.57 16.39
CA ARG A 38 -19.00 0.31 16.42
C ARG A 38 -20.06 -0.23 17.37
N GLU A 39 -20.36 -1.53 17.30
CA GLU A 39 -21.34 -2.17 18.20
C GLU A 39 -20.92 -2.08 19.67
N MET A 40 -19.64 -2.35 19.99
CA MET A 40 -19.10 -2.21 21.34
C MET A 40 -19.26 -0.78 21.89
N ASN A 41 -19.26 0.22 21.01
CA ASN A 41 -19.44 1.63 21.36
C ASN A 41 -20.89 2.13 21.16
N GLY A 42 -21.89 1.22 21.08
CA GLY A 42 -23.31 1.55 20.99
C GLY A 42 -23.71 2.25 19.70
N ARG A 43 -23.04 1.96 18.59
CA ARG A 43 -23.29 2.54 17.26
C ARG A 43 -23.76 1.48 16.29
N ASP A 44 -24.61 1.87 15.37
CA ASP A 44 -25.07 1.01 14.28
C ASP A 44 -23.89 0.63 13.38
N LYS A 45 -23.93 -0.58 12.82
CA LYS A 45 -22.99 -1.02 11.78
C LYS A 45 -23.03 -0.09 10.58
N TYR A 46 -21.91 0.00 9.87
CA TYR A 46 -21.96 0.54 8.52
C TYR A 46 -22.74 -0.42 7.62
N PRO A 47 -23.59 0.09 6.72
CA PRO A 47 -24.21 -0.76 5.70
C PRO A 47 -23.13 -1.45 4.89
N SER A 48 -23.32 -2.74 4.64
CA SER A 48 -22.38 -3.51 3.82
C SER A 48 -22.42 -2.97 2.37
N ASP A 49 -21.27 -2.97 1.71
CA ASP A 49 -21.23 -2.57 0.30
C ASP A 49 -22.00 -3.56 -0.61
N ASP A 50 -22.35 -4.74 -0.09
CA ASP A 50 -23.18 -5.75 -0.78
C ASP A 50 -24.69 -5.47 -0.63
N ASP A 51 -25.13 -4.70 0.37
CA ASP A 51 -26.55 -4.39 0.61
C ASP A 51 -27.13 -3.28 -0.31
N ASP A 52 -26.28 -2.59 -1.06
CA ASP A 52 -26.66 -1.49 -1.97
C ASP A 52 -27.00 -1.98 -3.40
N PHE A 53 -27.54 -3.20 -3.53
CA PHE A 53 -28.03 -3.78 -4.79
C PHE A 53 -29.46 -3.35 -5.12
N GLY A 54 -29.70 -2.04 -5.22
CA GLY A 54 -30.90 -1.49 -5.85
C GLY A 54 -30.62 -1.16 -7.32
N ASP A 55 -31.29 -1.78 -8.23
CA ASP A 55 -31.34 -1.39 -9.64
C ASP A 55 -31.71 0.10 -9.74
N GLY A 56 -30.73 0.93 -10.18
CA GLY A 56 -30.93 2.32 -10.58
C GLY A 56 -31.47 3.23 -9.46
N ASN A 57 -30.58 3.77 -8.64
CA ASN A 57 -30.92 4.80 -7.67
C ASN A 57 -31.29 6.12 -8.39
N TYR A 58 -32.55 6.30 -8.66
CA TYR A 58 -33.13 7.60 -9.02
C TYR A 58 -33.78 8.19 -7.78
N THR A 59 -33.41 9.40 -7.38
CA THR A 59 -34.22 10.19 -6.43
C THR A 59 -35.09 11.14 -7.20
N ILE A 60 -36.40 11.11 -6.87
CA ILE A 60 -37.35 12.08 -7.38
C ILE A 60 -37.38 13.24 -6.38
N ASP A 61 -37.05 14.43 -6.84
CA ASP A 61 -37.18 15.64 -6.04
C ASP A 61 -38.70 15.87 -5.82
N GLU A 62 -39.17 15.67 -4.60
CA GLU A 62 -40.60 15.76 -4.26
C GLU A 62 -41.25 17.14 -4.57
N LYS A 63 -40.44 18.19 -4.75
CA LYS A 63 -40.90 19.55 -5.04
C LYS A 63 -40.90 19.89 -6.53
N THR A 64 -40.04 19.30 -7.32
CA THR A 64 -39.87 19.64 -8.75
C THR A 64 -40.26 18.49 -9.68
N GLY A 65 -40.43 17.27 -9.17
CA GLY A 65 -40.70 16.08 -9.98
C GLY A 65 -39.52 15.65 -10.87
N GLU A 66 -38.35 16.29 -10.76
CA GLU A 66 -37.18 15.94 -11.56
C GLU A 66 -36.51 14.66 -11.02
N VAL A 67 -36.27 13.73 -11.93
CA VAL A 67 -35.52 12.50 -11.67
C VAL A 67 -34.04 12.83 -11.70
N LYS A 68 -33.38 12.82 -10.55
CA LYS A 68 -31.91 12.98 -10.45
C LYS A 68 -31.29 11.62 -10.27
N GLU A 69 -30.37 11.27 -11.19
CA GLU A 69 -29.53 10.11 -11.06
C GLU A 69 -28.59 10.29 -9.84
N VAL A 70 -28.79 9.48 -8.81
CA VAL A 70 -27.88 9.46 -7.66
C VAL A 70 -26.60 8.77 -8.12
N LYS A 71 -25.49 9.48 -8.11
CA LYS A 71 -24.16 8.91 -8.36
C LYS A 71 -23.96 7.76 -7.41
N ASN A 72 -23.94 6.55 -7.95
CA ASN A 72 -23.73 5.33 -7.20
C ASN A 72 -22.39 5.45 -6.45
N LYS A 73 -22.41 5.46 -5.12
CA LYS A 73 -21.19 5.62 -4.27
C LYS A 73 -20.18 4.51 -4.51
N ASN A 74 -20.61 3.38 -5.05
CA ASN A 74 -19.79 2.20 -5.32
C ASN A 74 -19.23 2.15 -6.74
N SER A 75 -19.31 3.24 -7.52
CA SER A 75 -18.69 3.34 -8.85
C SER A 75 -17.66 4.45 -8.89
N LYS A 76 -16.53 4.15 -9.54
CA LYS A 76 -15.45 5.11 -9.79
C LYS A 76 -15.29 5.34 -11.28
N GLU A 77 -15.19 6.61 -11.68
CA GLU A 77 -14.81 6.96 -13.05
C GLU A 77 -13.32 6.78 -13.24
N ILE A 78 -12.93 5.87 -14.12
CA ILE A 78 -11.54 5.66 -14.51
C ILE A 78 -11.30 6.07 -15.95
N THR A 79 -10.09 6.51 -16.23
CA THR A 79 -9.64 6.81 -17.60
C THR A 79 -8.99 5.56 -18.19
N VAL A 80 -9.54 5.07 -19.29
CA VAL A 80 -9.11 3.86 -19.99
C VAL A 80 -8.58 4.21 -21.38
N SER A 81 -7.52 3.54 -21.81
CA SER A 81 -7.01 3.66 -23.18
C SER A 81 -7.94 2.94 -24.16
N THR A 82 -8.18 3.54 -25.32
CA THR A 82 -8.90 2.88 -26.41
C THR A 82 -8.01 1.92 -27.22
N VAL A 83 -6.69 1.99 -27.04
CA VAL A 83 -5.71 1.14 -27.74
C VAL A 83 -5.33 -0.07 -26.89
N ASP A 84 -5.13 0.13 -25.60
CA ASP A 84 -4.78 -0.91 -24.61
C ASP A 84 -5.66 -0.72 -23.37
N PRO A 85 -6.87 -1.31 -23.34
CA PRO A 85 -7.83 -1.15 -22.26
C PRO A 85 -7.34 -1.69 -20.91
N ASP A 86 -6.41 -2.63 -20.91
CA ASP A 86 -5.84 -3.24 -19.70
C ASP A 86 -4.78 -2.36 -19.05
N ALA A 87 -4.22 -1.40 -19.78
CA ALA A 87 -3.23 -0.48 -19.24
C ALA A 87 -3.90 0.61 -18.40
N GLY A 88 -3.39 0.82 -17.18
CA GLY A 88 -3.88 1.87 -16.28
C GLY A 88 -3.20 3.22 -16.56
N LEU A 89 -3.94 4.32 -16.34
CA LEU A 89 -3.37 5.67 -16.43
C LEU A 89 -2.51 5.95 -15.19
N PHE A 90 -1.21 5.84 -15.35
CA PHE A 90 -0.23 6.21 -14.32
C PHE A 90 0.04 7.72 -14.32
N VAL A 91 0.02 8.30 -13.14
CA VAL A 91 0.28 9.73 -12.92
C VAL A 91 1.35 9.88 -11.85
N LYS A 92 2.47 10.52 -12.20
CA LYS A 92 3.55 10.84 -11.27
C LYS A 92 3.86 12.33 -11.33
N GLY A 93 3.55 13.01 -10.22
CA GLY A 93 3.68 14.46 -10.17
C GLY A 93 2.75 15.16 -11.18
N GLU A 94 3.11 16.38 -11.56
CA GLU A 94 2.29 17.20 -12.46
C GLU A 94 2.51 16.89 -13.95
N HIS A 95 3.66 16.33 -14.30
CA HIS A 95 4.12 16.27 -15.70
C HIS A 95 4.08 14.87 -16.33
N GLU A 96 4.14 13.82 -15.53
CA GLU A 96 4.19 12.45 -16.06
C GLU A 96 2.80 11.80 -16.02
N ARG A 97 2.14 11.76 -17.19
CA ARG A 97 0.86 11.05 -17.38
C ARG A 97 0.99 10.12 -18.58
N GLN A 98 0.91 8.82 -18.33
CA GLN A 98 1.02 7.81 -19.38
C GLN A 98 0.25 6.55 -19.00
N PHE A 99 -0.20 5.80 -20.01
CA PHE A 99 -0.69 4.45 -19.77
C PHE A 99 0.49 3.53 -19.47
N ALA A 100 0.35 2.73 -18.43
CA ALA A 100 1.39 1.85 -17.95
C ALA A 100 0.81 0.59 -17.29
N TYR A 101 1.68 -0.38 -17.11
CA TYR A 101 1.50 -1.51 -16.22
C TYR A 101 2.43 -1.35 -15.01
N THR A 102 2.03 -1.85 -13.86
CA THR A 102 2.88 -1.96 -12.67
C THR A 102 3.31 -3.42 -12.51
N ALA A 103 4.59 -3.68 -12.64
CA ALA A 103 5.18 -4.98 -12.36
C ALA A 103 5.60 -5.04 -10.90
N GLN A 104 4.96 -5.91 -10.10
CA GLN A 104 5.40 -6.27 -8.76
C GLN A 104 6.32 -7.48 -8.85
N VAL A 105 7.50 -7.40 -8.23
CA VAL A 105 8.49 -8.48 -8.26
C VAL A 105 9.00 -8.74 -6.84
N ALA A 106 9.07 -10.02 -6.48
CA ALA A 106 9.78 -10.48 -5.29
C ALA A 106 11.13 -11.08 -5.69
N CYS A 107 12.16 -10.79 -4.91
CA CYS A 107 13.46 -11.42 -5.04
C CYS A 107 14.00 -11.84 -3.68
N ASP A 108 14.92 -12.81 -3.68
CA ASP A 108 15.64 -13.21 -2.48
C ASP A 108 16.80 -12.26 -2.14
N LYS A 109 17.49 -12.55 -1.02
CA LYS A 109 18.67 -11.80 -0.54
C LYS A 109 19.85 -11.80 -1.54
N ASN A 110 19.83 -12.70 -2.50
CA ASN A 110 20.85 -12.78 -3.54
C ASN A 110 20.39 -12.11 -4.84
N GLY A 111 19.14 -11.60 -4.90
CA GLY A 111 18.56 -10.95 -6.06
C GLY A 111 18.10 -11.93 -7.16
N TRP A 112 17.70 -13.16 -6.81
CA TRP A 112 16.96 -14.04 -7.71
C TRP A 112 15.50 -13.62 -7.75
N ALA A 113 14.93 -13.44 -8.93
CA ALA A 113 13.50 -13.20 -9.06
C ALA A 113 12.75 -14.50 -8.68
N LEU A 114 11.92 -14.39 -7.63
CA LEU A 114 11.16 -15.52 -7.08
C LEU A 114 9.73 -15.57 -7.59
N GLY A 115 9.14 -14.39 -7.84
CA GLY A 115 7.78 -14.28 -8.33
C GLY A 115 7.48 -12.86 -8.78
N PHE A 116 6.42 -12.71 -9.55
CA PHE A 116 5.97 -11.41 -10.04
C PHE A 116 4.46 -11.41 -10.28
N ASP A 117 3.88 -10.21 -10.29
CA ASP A 117 2.55 -9.92 -10.80
C ASP A 117 2.61 -8.69 -11.71
N LEU A 118 1.67 -8.61 -12.63
CA LEU A 118 1.50 -7.47 -13.52
C LEU A 118 0.09 -6.92 -13.37
N ASN A 119 -0.01 -5.65 -13.04
CA ASN A 119 -1.27 -4.97 -12.77
C ASN A 119 -1.40 -3.70 -13.63
N PRO A 120 -2.63 -3.18 -13.85
CA PRO A 120 -2.81 -1.86 -14.45
C PRO A 120 -2.07 -0.78 -13.66
N GLY A 121 -1.42 0.15 -14.35
CA GLY A 121 -0.55 1.16 -13.74
C GLY A 121 -1.23 2.18 -12.83
N ASN A 122 -2.56 2.20 -12.78
CA ASN A 122 -3.36 3.01 -11.86
C ASN A 122 -3.74 2.25 -10.57
N MET A 123 -3.37 0.97 -10.45
CA MET A 123 -3.54 0.21 -9.21
C MET A 123 -2.44 0.63 -8.24
N HIS A 124 -2.84 0.93 -6.99
CA HIS A 124 -1.87 1.27 -5.96
C HIS A 124 -1.09 0.03 -5.52
N ASP A 125 0.22 0.18 -5.30
CA ASP A 125 1.11 -0.94 -4.93
C ASP A 125 0.63 -1.69 -3.68
N SER A 126 0.06 -0.99 -2.71
CA SER A 126 -0.49 -1.59 -1.48
C SER A 126 -1.69 -2.51 -1.74
N ALA A 127 -2.53 -2.20 -2.72
CA ALA A 127 -3.70 -3.02 -3.05
C ALA A 127 -3.30 -4.34 -3.73
N ALA A 128 -2.24 -4.29 -4.55
CA ALA A 128 -1.73 -5.47 -5.25
C ALA A 128 -0.82 -6.36 -4.36
N PHE A 129 -0.34 -5.84 -3.22
CA PHE A 129 0.63 -6.54 -2.38
C PHE A 129 0.05 -7.77 -1.67
N LEU A 130 -1.13 -7.67 -1.08
CA LEU A 130 -1.68 -8.74 -0.25
C LEU A 130 -1.94 -10.04 -1.03
N PRO A 131 -2.60 -10.03 -2.22
CA PRO A 131 -2.72 -11.22 -3.04
C PRO A 131 -1.36 -11.79 -3.49
N PHE A 132 -0.42 -10.92 -3.77
CA PHE A 132 0.94 -11.29 -4.13
C PHE A 132 1.69 -11.97 -2.98
N PHE A 133 1.56 -11.44 -1.77
CA PHE A 133 2.10 -12.02 -0.55
C PHE A 133 1.50 -13.40 -0.28
N ASP A 134 0.17 -13.53 -0.30
CA ASP A 134 -0.54 -14.79 -0.02
C ASP A 134 -0.17 -15.90 -0.98
N ARG A 135 0.18 -15.55 -2.22
CA ARG A 135 0.64 -16.53 -3.21
C ARG A 135 2.07 -17.00 -2.98
N LEU A 136 2.97 -16.11 -2.56
CA LEU A 136 4.40 -16.42 -2.44
C LEU A 136 4.80 -16.91 -1.05
N GLN A 137 4.15 -16.44 0.02
CA GLN A 137 4.52 -16.82 1.38
C GLN A 137 4.47 -18.33 1.64
N PRO A 138 3.44 -19.10 1.19
CA PRO A 138 3.43 -20.55 1.36
C PRO A 138 4.51 -21.28 0.56
N MET A 139 5.03 -20.68 -0.51
CA MET A 139 6.07 -21.27 -1.36
C MET A 139 7.47 -21.09 -0.79
N TYR A 140 7.73 -19.93 -0.18
CA TYR A 140 9.09 -19.52 0.21
C TYR A 140 9.30 -19.44 1.72
N HIS A 141 8.23 -19.41 2.52
CA HIS A 141 8.28 -19.32 3.99
C HIS A 141 9.22 -18.21 4.48
N ALA A 142 9.13 -17.03 3.85
CA ALA A 142 10.00 -15.92 4.16
C ALA A 142 9.68 -15.35 5.56
N SER A 143 10.69 -15.20 6.41
CA SER A 143 10.53 -14.60 7.73
C SER A 143 10.45 -13.06 7.69
N ILE A 144 11.01 -12.44 6.63
CA ILE A 144 11.10 -10.98 6.49
C ILE A 144 10.71 -10.57 5.08
N TRP A 145 9.74 -9.68 4.97
CA TRP A 145 9.35 -9.03 3.73
C TRP A 145 9.84 -7.60 3.72
N CYS A 146 10.79 -7.30 2.82
CA CYS A 146 11.40 -5.98 2.70
C CYS A 146 10.86 -5.26 1.46
N ALA A 147 10.24 -4.09 1.67
CA ALA A 147 9.59 -3.32 0.61
C ALA A 147 9.88 -1.82 0.72
N ASP A 148 9.40 -1.03 -0.24
CA ASP A 148 9.57 0.42 -0.22
C ASP A 148 8.52 1.14 0.64
N ALA A 149 8.56 2.49 0.64
CA ALA A 149 7.64 3.32 1.42
C ALA A 149 6.17 3.22 0.98
N GLY A 150 5.90 2.80 -0.25
CA GLY A 150 4.56 2.62 -0.78
C GLY A 150 3.77 1.51 -0.08
N TYR A 151 4.50 0.58 0.54
CA TYR A 151 3.93 -0.55 1.29
C TYR A 151 3.81 -0.30 2.79
N ALA A 152 4.18 0.89 3.29
CA ALA A 152 4.06 1.28 4.69
C ALA A 152 2.59 1.58 5.06
N ASN A 153 1.77 0.54 5.10
CA ASN A 153 0.33 0.57 5.35
C ASN A 153 -0.01 -0.32 6.56
N ASN A 154 -1.00 0.09 7.37
CA ASN A 154 -1.40 -0.63 8.58
C ASN A 154 -1.99 -2.01 8.25
N LEU A 155 -2.82 -2.12 7.21
CA LEU A 155 -3.43 -3.37 6.78
C LEU A 155 -2.36 -4.37 6.31
N ILE A 156 -1.36 -3.92 5.55
CA ILE A 156 -0.22 -4.75 5.13
C ILE A 156 0.58 -5.22 6.34
N ALA A 157 0.87 -4.32 7.29
CA ALA A 157 1.62 -4.68 8.49
C ALA A 157 0.89 -5.74 9.31
N HIS A 158 -0.42 -5.56 9.51
CA HIS A 158 -1.27 -6.53 10.20
C HIS A 158 -1.26 -7.89 9.51
N HIS A 159 -1.54 -7.92 8.20
CA HIS A 159 -1.60 -9.18 7.44
C HIS A 159 -0.27 -9.94 7.44
N VAL A 160 0.85 -9.24 7.26
CA VAL A 160 2.19 -9.84 7.28
C VAL A 160 2.51 -10.41 8.66
N GLN A 161 2.17 -9.70 9.74
CA GLN A 161 2.41 -10.17 11.12
C GLN A 161 1.53 -11.35 11.50
N ASN A 162 0.27 -11.38 11.08
CA ASN A 162 -0.62 -12.52 11.30
C ASN A 162 -0.12 -13.82 10.62
N ASN A 163 0.74 -13.67 9.61
CA ASN A 163 1.45 -14.79 8.99
C ASN A 163 2.83 -15.07 9.62
N ASN A 164 3.08 -14.59 10.84
CA ASN A 164 4.35 -14.75 11.59
C ASN A 164 5.57 -14.22 10.84
N CYS A 165 5.41 -13.14 10.08
CA CYS A 165 6.47 -12.51 9.30
C CYS A 165 6.72 -11.09 9.77
N HIS A 166 7.92 -10.58 9.52
CA HIS A 166 8.27 -9.19 9.75
C HIS A 166 8.15 -8.38 8.47
N LEU A 167 7.44 -7.25 8.54
CA LEU A 167 7.44 -6.25 7.49
C LEU A 167 8.57 -5.24 7.72
N LEU A 168 9.46 -5.10 6.74
CA LEU A 168 10.56 -4.15 6.77
C LEU A 168 10.37 -3.08 5.69
N VAL A 169 9.90 -1.92 6.12
CA VAL A 169 9.63 -0.75 5.26
C VAL A 169 10.28 0.50 5.85
N PRO A 170 10.60 1.53 5.03
CA PRO A 170 11.17 2.76 5.55
C PRO A 170 10.14 3.56 6.32
N TYR A 171 10.62 4.41 7.21
CA TYR A 171 9.76 5.36 7.92
C TYR A 171 9.21 6.40 6.96
N THR A 172 7.90 6.53 6.94
CA THR A 172 7.20 7.60 6.23
C THR A 172 6.78 8.67 7.23
N ARG A 173 7.35 9.87 7.09
CA ARG A 173 6.98 11.00 7.96
C ARG A 173 5.52 11.35 7.70
N PRO A 174 4.68 11.42 8.75
CA PRO A 174 3.30 11.89 8.60
C PRO A 174 3.27 13.29 7.99
N LYS A 175 2.43 13.48 6.99
CA LYS A 175 2.16 14.80 6.42
C LYS A 175 1.25 15.54 7.39
N GLY A 176 1.64 16.71 7.87
CA GLY A 176 0.81 17.51 8.76
C GLY A 176 1.41 18.89 9.04
N ALA A 177 0.57 19.79 9.51
CA ALA A 177 1.00 21.16 9.87
C ALA A 177 1.95 21.11 11.08
N THR A 178 3.12 21.66 10.91
CA THR A 178 4.19 21.69 11.93
C THR A 178 3.93 22.66 13.10
N THR A 179 2.80 23.35 13.08
CA THR A 179 2.48 24.47 13.98
C THR A 179 1.45 24.14 15.06
N THR A 180 1.01 22.89 15.18
CA THR A 180 0.13 22.40 16.24
C THR A 180 0.71 21.15 16.83
N PHE A 181 0.35 20.84 18.08
CA PHE A 181 0.72 19.59 18.70
C PHE A 181 0.30 18.41 17.80
N SER A 182 1.28 17.60 17.45
CA SER A 182 1.09 16.39 16.67
C SER A 182 0.64 15.25 17.59
N LYS A 183 0.29 14.10 17.02
CA LYS A 183 -0.08 12.90 17.79
C LYS A 183 1.01 12.46 18.80
N ARG A 184 2.27 12.80 18.53
CA ARG A 184 3.43 12.39 19.35
C ARG A 184 3.47 13.05 20.73
N GLU A 185 2.81 14.19 20.89
CA GLU A 185 2.70 14.88 22.19
C GLU A 185 1.57 14.33 23.04
N PHE A 186 0.85 13.29 22.57
CA PHE A 186 -0.24 12.63 23.29
C PHE A 186 0.16 11.21 23.62
N ASP A 187 0.14 10.86 24.90
CA ASP A 187 0.46 9.51 25.38
C ASP A 187 -0.74 8.60 25.17
N TYR A 188 -0.53 7.44 24.55
CA TYR A 188 -1.56 6.42 24.40
C TYR A 188 -1.48 5.39 25.53
N TYR A 189 -2.62 5.07 26.11
CA TYR A 189 -2.78 4.08 27.17
C TYR A 189 -3.63 2.93 26.64
N ASP A 190 -2.96 1.84 26.31
CA ASP A 190 -3.56 0.67 25.68
C ASP A 190 -4.60 -0.01 26.58
N GLU A 191 -4.34 -0.09 27.88
CA GLU A 191 -5.21 -0.74 28.88
C GLU A 191 -6.63 -0.17 28.93
N ILE A 192 -6.79 1.11 28.59
CA ILE A 192 -8.08 1.82 28.64
C ILE A 192 -8.50 2.37 27.26
N ASP A 193 -7.71 2.11 26.22
CA ASP A 193 -7.90 2.64 24.86
C ASP A 193 -8.16 4.15 24.82
N GLN A 194 -7.28 4.94 25.45
CA GLN A 194 -7.41 6.40 25.51
C GLN A 194 -6.07 7.11 25.29
N TYR A 195 -6.15 8.33 24.80
CA TYR A 195 -5.02 9.24 24.76
C TYR A 195 -5.05 10.22 25.89
N ARG A 196 -3.87 10.58 26.42
CA ARG A 196 -3.69 11.63 27.40
C ARG A 196 -3.00 12.82 26.78
N CYS A 197 -3.60 14.01 26.86
CA CYS A 197 -3.00 15.24 26.33
C CYS A 197 -1.91 15.79 27.26
N PRO A 198 -1.02 16.70 26.79
CA PRO A 198 -0.01 17.37 27.62
C PRO A 198 -0.57 18.06 28.86
N ASN A 199 -1.82 18.51 28.83
CA ASN A 199 -2.54 19.07 29.99
C ASN A 199 -3.23 17.98 30.85
N LYS A 200 -2.80 16.72 30.73
CA LYS A 200 -3.27 15.58 31.54
C LYS A 200 -4.77 15.27 31.43
N LYS A 201 -5.45 15.73 30.38
CA LYS A 201 -6.86 15.41 30.09
C LYS A 201 -6.95 14.25 29.10
N TRP A 202 -8.05 13.49 29.19
CA TRP A 202 -8.26 12.29 28.39
C TRP A 202 -8.99 12.58 27.09
N LEU A 203 -8.55 11.92 26.02
CA LEU A 203 -9.26 11.82 24.75
C LEU A 203 -9.81 10.38 24.68
N ILE A 204 -11.12 10.29 24.59
CA ILE A 204 -11.83 9.01 24.51
C ILE A 204 -12.14 8.64 23.06
N PRO A 205 -12.24 7.35 22.71
CA PRO A 205 -12.65 6.92 21.38
C PRO A 205 -14.07 7.45 21.10
N TRP A 206 -14.21 8.12 19.97
CA TRP A 206 -15.48 8.75 19.58
C TRP A 206 -16.11 8.08 18.39
N ASN A 207 -15.36 7.85 17.32
CA ASN A 207 -15.87 7.30 16.08
C ASN A 207 -14.78 6.51 15.37
N ILE A 208 -15.17 5.57 14.51
CA ILE A 208 -14.26 4.87 13.61
C ILE A 208 -14.74 5.05 12.18
N SER A 209 -13.82 5.31 11.25
CA SER A 209 -14.14 5.39 9.82
C SER A 209 -14.19 3.99 9.19
N LYS A 210 -14.79 3.87 8.01
CA LYS A 210 -14.75 2.62 7.21
C LYS A 210 -13.32 2.11 6.94
N ASP A 211 -12.35 3.02 6.89
CA ASP A 211 -10.92 2.70 6.70
C ASP A 211 -10.22 2.29 8.01
N GLY A 212 -10.94 2.03 9.09
CA GLY A 212 -10.38 1.59 10.36
C GLY A 212 -9.67 2.68 11.18
N ASN A 213 -9.90 3.96 10.89
CA ASN A 213 -9.33 5.06 11.66
C ASN A 213 -10.26 5.47 12.80
N ILE A 214 -9.82 5.25 14.03
CA ILE A 214 -10.52 5.64 15.26
C ILE A 214 -10.18 7.10 15.57
N GLU A 215 -11.18 7.94 15.74
CA GLU A 215 -11.06 9.31 16.24
C GLU A 215 -11.20 9.34 17.77
N TYR A 216 -10.20 9.85 18.44
CA TYR A 216 -10.23 10.13 19.88
C TYR A 216 -10.50 11.61 20.08
N LYS A 217 -11.50 11.94 20.89
CA LYS A 217 -11.91 13.32 21.19
C LYS A 217 -11.73 13.65 22.65
N ILE A 218 -11.26 14.88 22.90
CA ILE A 218 -11.29 15.49 24.23
C ILE A 218 -12.62 16.22 24.43
N HIS A 219 -13.09 16.31 25.65
CA HIS A 219 -14.28 17.11 25.95
C HIS A 219 -14.00 18.61 25.71
N LYS A 220 -14.96 19.30 25.10
CA LYS A 220 -14.79 20.70 24.68
C LYS A 220 -14.46 21.65 25.84
N THR A 221 -15.04 21.41 27.03
CA THR A 221 -14.79 22.19 28.24
C THR A 221 -13.34 22.09 28.70
N ASP A 222 -12.70 20.93 28.54
CA ASP A 222 -11.31 20.72 28.96
C ASP A 222 -10.28 21.52 28.14
N CYS A 223 -10.67 21.97 26.95
CA CYS A 223 -9.84 22.81 26.10
C CYS A 223 -10.11 24.33 26.31
N GLY A 224 -11.17 24.70 27.03
CA GLY A 224 -11.60 26.09 27.21
C GLY A 224 -10.51 26.97 27.80
N ASP A 225 -10.02 26.60 28.99
CA ASP A 225 -9.01 27.31 29.77
C ASP A 225 -7.64 26.62 29.75
N CYS A 226 -7.37 25.84 28.70
CA CYS A 226 -6.11 25.11 28.57
C CYS A 226 -4.94 26.07 28.28
N PRO A 227 -3.82 26.02 29.05
CA PRO A 227 -2.66 26.86 28.81
C PRO A 227 -2.03 26.67 27.42
N PHE A 228 -2.15 25.46 26.86
CA PHE A 228 -1.63 25.11 25.54
C PHE A 228 -2.62 25.33 24.39
N LYS A 229 -3.75 25.98 24.63
CA LYS A 229 -4.84 26.15 23.67
C LYS A 229 -4.36 26.73 22.33
N LYS A 230 -3.56 27.80 22.37
CA LYS A 230 -3.05 28.49 21.18
C LYS A 230 -2.15 27.58 20.31
N GLU A 231 -1.29 26.80 20.95
CA GLU A 231 -0.33 25.90 20.27
C GLU A 231 -1.00 24.60 19.80
N CYS A 232 -1.99 24.11 20.56
CA CYS A 232 -2.65 22.84 20.31
C CYS A 232 -3.79 22.95 19.30
N LEU A 233 -4.66 23.95 19.42
CA LEU A 233 -5.94 24.02 18.70
C LEU A 233 -5.96 24.98 17.52
N LYS A 234 -5.14 26.05 17.52
CA LYS A 234 -5.28 27.17 16.58
C LYS A 234 -6.74 27.69 16.55
N ASN A 235 -7.46 27.34 15.48
CA ASN A 235 -8.84 27.80 15.23
C ASN A 235 -9.91 26.74 15.60
N TYR A 236 -9.50 25.58 16.13
CA TYR A 236 -10.44 24.53 16.53
C TYR A 236 -10.90 24.70 17.98
N SER A 237 -12.10 24.22 18.27
CA SER A 237 -12.67 24.32 19.63
C SER A 237 -12.23 23.20 20.58
N PHE A 238 -11.79 22.05 20.02
CA PHE A 238 -11.29 20.88 20.76
C PHE A 238 -10.30 20.09 19.90
N LYS A 239 -9.51 19.26 20.55
CA LYS A 239 -8.51 18.41 19.89
C LYS A 239 -9.08 17.05 19.54
N THR A 240 -8.71 16.55 18.35
CA THR A 240 -8.89 15.16 17.95
C THR A 240 -7.54 14.54 17.64
N VAL A 241 -7.40 13.27 17.96
CA VAL A 241 -6.25 12.42 17.57
C VAL A 241 -6.79 11.20 16.86
N THR A 242 -6.18 10.79 15.77
CA THR A 242 -6.61 9.63 15.01
C THR A 242 -5.61 8.49 15.17
N ARG A 243 -6.12 7.27 15.44
CA ARG A 243 -5.36 6.02 15.51
C ARG A 243 -6.02 4.99 14.62
N HIS A 244 -5.24 4.29 13.82
CA HIS A 244 -5.78 3.18 13.04
C HIS A 244 -5.91 1.93 13.93
N LEU A 245 -6.91 1.08 13.67
CA LEU A 245 -7.15 -0.17 14.39
C LEU A 245 -5.88 -1.06 14.46
N TYR A 246 -5.14 -1.14 13.34
CA TYR A 246 -3.88 -1.90 13.24
C TYR A 246 -2.63 -1.02 13.41
N GLU A 247 -2.70 0.07 14.15
CA GLU A 247 -1.52 0.94 14.31
C GLU A 247 -0.37 0.25 15.04
N ASP A 248 -0.67 -0.64 15.98
CA ASP A 248 0.34 -1.39 16.72
C ASP A 248 1.20 -2.26 15.81
N CYS A 249 0.58 -2.88 14.81
CA CYS A 249 1.32 -3.65 13.81
C CYS A 249 2.31 -2.77 13.03
N ARG A 250 1.93 -1.53 12.73
CA ARG A 250 2.83 -0.57 12.09
C ARG A 250 3.96 -0.12 13.02
N LEU A 251 3.68 0.03 14.32
CA LEU A 251 4.71 0.35 15.32
C LEU A 251 5.72 -0.78 15.44
N VAL A 252 5.27 -2.03 15.52
CA VAL A 252 6.14 -3.22 15.53
C VAL A 252 7.01 -3.27 14.26
N ALA A 253 6.46 -2.99 13.08
CA ALA A 253 7.23 -2.92 11.84
C ALA A 253 8.29 -1.81 11.87
N ASN A 254 7.97 -0.66 12.49
CA ASN A 254 8.92 0.44 12.65
C ASN A 254 10.04 0.09 13.64
N ASP A 255 9.73 -0.57 14.74
CA ASP A 255 10.72 -1.02 15.72
C ASP A 255 11.63 -2.09 15.13
N PHE A 256 11.07 -3.03 14.36
CA PHE A 256 11.87 -4.01 13.61
C PHE A 256 12.83 -3.33 12.63
N ARG A 257 12.41 -2.27 11.95
CA ARG A 257 13.28 -1.47 11.07
C ARG A 257 14.47 -0.85 11.82
N LEU A 258 14.28 -0.46 13.09
CA LEU A 258 15.33 0.14 13.93
C LEU A 258 16.25 -0.90 14.57
N SER A 259 15.90 -2.19 14.53
CA SER A 259 16.75 -3.27 15.00
C SER A 259 18.02 -3.41 14.16
N GLU A 260 19.04 -4.09 14.69
CA GLU A 260 20.28 -4.38 13.97
C GLU A 260 20.03 -5.23 12.71
N ILE A 261 19.07 -6.16 12.77
CA ILE A 261 18.64 -6.97 11.62
C ILE A 261 18.03 -6.08 10.54
N GLY A 262 17.07 -5.22 10.91
CA GLY A 262 16.43 -4.30 9.98
C GLY A 262 17.41 -3.34 9.30
N LYS A 263 18.34 -2.76 10.07
CA LYS A 263 19.39 -1.88 9.56
C LYS A 263 20.35 -2.58 8.58
N THR A 264 20.59 -3.89 8.79
CA THR A 264 21.46 -4.70 7.92
C THR A 264 20.74 -5.10 6.63
N ILE A 265 19.47 -5.51 6.72
CA ILE A 265 18.73 -6.07 5.57
C ILE A 265 18.22 -4.97 4.64
N TYR A 266 17.68 -3.86 5.16
CA TYR A 266 17.07 -2.83 4.32
C TYR A 266 17.99 -2.30 3.21
N PRO A 267 19.27 -1.99 3.44
CA PRO A 267 20.21 -1.54 2.39
C PRO A 267 20.45 -2.56 1.27
N MET A 268 20.21 -3.86 1.53
CA MET A 268 20.41 -4.91 0.51
C MET A 268 19.47 -4.73 -0.69
N ARG A 269 18.37 -4.00 -0.56
CA ARG A 269 17.48 -3.67 -1.67
C ARG A 269 18.20 -3.05 -2.86
N LYS A 270 19.18 -2.18 -2.62
CA LYS A 270 19.99 -1.52 -3.67
C LYS A 270 20.73 -2.52 -4.57
N THR A 271 21.20 -3.61 -3.98
CA THR A 271 21.98 -4.64 -4.68
C THR A 271 21.15 -5.81 -5.16
N THR A 272 19.90 -5.89 -4.77
CA THR A 272 18.95 -6.95 -5.13
C THR A 272 17.85 -6.43 -6.05
N ILE A 273 16.69 -6.05 -5.51
CA ILE A 273 15.52 -5.68 -6.31
C ILE A 273 15.72 -4.42 -7.16
N GLU A 274 16.35 -3.37 -6.61
CA GLU A 274 16.60 -2.15 -7.37
C GLU A 274 17.54 -2.39 -8.52
N ARG A 275 18.60 -3.22 -8.30
CA ARG A 275 19.52 -3.63 -9.36
C ARG A 275 18.82 -4.50 -10.41
N LEU A 276 17.93 -5.40 -10.00
CA LEU A 276 17.14 -6.23 -10.92
C LEU A 276 16.31 -5.36 -11.84
N PHE A 277 15.61 -4.38 -11.31
CA PHE A 277 14.85 -3.43 -12.11
C PHE A 277 15.74 -2.56 -13.00
N ALA A 278 16.88 -2.10 -12.51
CA ALA A 278 17.83 -1.32 -13.30
C ALA A 278 18.33 -2.13 -14.52
N VAL A 279 18.78 -3.35 -14.31
CA VAL A 279 19.22 -4.24 -15.40
C VAL A 279 18.09 -4.55 -16.36
N GLY A 280 16.89 -4.83 -15.85
CA GLY A 280 15.70 -5.05 -16.67
C GLY A 280 15.38 -3.85 -17.57
N LYS A 281 15.43 -2.65 -17.02
CA LYS A 281 15.14 -1.40 -17.76
C LYS A 281 16.20 -1.02 -18.75
N GLU A 282 17.48 -1.14 -18.40
CA GLU A 282 18.58 -0.67 -19.25
C GLU A 282 19.01 -1.69 -20.32
N GLN A 283 18.91 -2.99 -20.00
CA GLN A 283 19.49 -4.03 -20.87
C GLN A 283 18.42 -4.94 -21.51
N HIS A 284 17.20 -5.00 -20.94
CA HIS A 284 16.18 -5.97 -21.35
C HIS A 284 14.83 -5.35 -21.72
N GLY A 285 14.78 -4.03 -21.95
CA GLY A 285 13.62 -3.34 -22.48
C GLY A 285 12.42 -3.18 -21.53
N LEU A 286 12.63 -3.32 -20.21
CA LEU A 286 11.53 -3.21 -19.22
C LEU A 286 10.97 -1.79 -19.06
N ARG A 287 11.54 -0.76 -19.70
CA ARG A 287 11.01 0.61 -19.65
C ARG A 287 9.71 0.76 -20.45
N PHE A 288 9.57 0.00 -21.51
CA PHE A 288 8.50 0.14 -22.48
C PHE A 288 8.13 -1.23 -23.05
N THR A 289 6.82 -1.53 -23.14
CA THR A 289 6.35 -2.73 -23.81
C THR A 289 5.86 -2.43 -25.23
N ARG A 290 6.07 -3.38 -26.14
CA ARG A 290 5.52 -3.37 -27.51
C ARG A 290 4.18 -4.10 -27.60
N PHE A 291 3.82 -4.86 -26.57
CA PHE A 291 2.62 -5.69 -26.54
C PHE A 291 1.42 -4.88 -26.05
N ILE A 292 0.24 -5.29 -26.49
CA ILE A 292 -1.06 -4.78 -26.06
C ILE A 292 -1.77 -5.89 -25.31
N GLY A 293 -2.40 -5.55 -24.19
CA GLY A 293 -3.14 -6.46 -23.32
C GLY A 293 -2.31 -7.04 -22.18
N LEU A 294 -2.98 -7.33 -21.07
CA LEU A 294 -2.36 -7.77 -19.81
C LEU A 294 -1.63 -9.10 -19.98
N GLU A 295 -2.25 -10.10 -20.63
CA GLU A 295 -1.71 -11.45 -20.78
C GLU A 295 -0.36 -11.46 -21.53
N LYS A 296 -0.28 -10.77 -22.66
CA LYS A 296 0.97 -10.71 -23.46
C LYS A 296 2.09 -10.01 -22.69
N ASN A 297 1.74 -8.97 -21.95
CA ASN A 297 2.69 -8.24 -21.12
C ASN A 297 3.13 -9.05 -19.90
N HIS A 298 2.23 -9.85 -19.31
CA HIS A 298 2.57 -10.80 -18.26
C HIS A 298 3.58 -11.85 -18.77
N ASN A 299 3.33 -12.46 -19.95
CA ASN A 299 4.23 -13.44 -20.57
C ASN A 299 5.59 -12.82 -20.92
N PHE A 300 5.60 -11.57 -21.41
CA PHE A 300 6.84 -10.83 -21.65
C PHE A 300 7.65 -10.64 -20.36
N LEU A 301 7.00 -10.23 -19.27
CA LEU A 301 7.67 -10.05 -17.97
C LEU A 301 8.19 -11.38 -17.42
N ALA A 302 7.42 -12.46 -17.55
CA ALA A 302 7.83 -13.81 -17.16
C ALA A 302 9.14 -14.22 -17.84
N LEU A 303 9.17 -14.08 -19.17
CA LEU A 303 10.35 -14.42 -19.97
C LEU A 303 11.55 -13.54 -19.63
N LEU A 304 11.34 -12.24 -19.45
CA LEU A 304 12.38 -11.30 -19.05
C LEU A 304 13.01 -11.70 -17.71
N LEU A 305 12.21 -11.97 -16.68
CA LEU A 305 12.70 -12.37 -15.36
C LEU A 305 13.41 -13.72 -15.40
N ALA A 306 12.90 -14.68 -16.17
CA ALA A 306 13.56 -15.96 -16.41
C ALA A 306 14.94 -15.78 -17.06
N CYS A 307 15.04 -14.93 -18.09
CA CYS A 307 16.32 -14.60 -18.74
C CYS A 307 17.32 -13.94 -17.77
N LEU A 308 16.84 -13.05 -16.88
CA LEU A 308 17.69 -12.44 -15.85
C LEU A 308 18.23 -13.49 -14.87
N ASN A 309 17.39 -14.43 -14.45
CA ASN A 309 17.81 -15.53 -13.59
C ASN A 309 18.82 -16.46 -14.29
N ILE A 310 18.57 -16.84 -15.55
CA ILE A 310 19.49 -17.67 -16.35
C ILE A 310 20.83 -16.98 -16.53
N LYS A 311 20.84 -15.69 -16.89
CA LYS A 311 22.08 -14.89 -17.01
C LYS A 311 22.87 -14.88 -15.69
N LYS A 312 22.19 -14.72 -14.57
CA LYS A 312 22.80 -14.74 -13.24
C LYS A 312 23.40 -16.11 -12.93
N LEU A 313 22.68 -17.19 -13.23
CA LEU A 313 23.16 -18.56 -13.07
C LEU A 313 24.44 -18.78 -13.88
N ALA A 314 24.43 -18.42 -15.15
CA ALA A 314 25.61 -18.56 -16.04
C ALA A 314 26.85 -17.83 -15.47
N LEU A 315 26.66 -16.59 -14.97
CA LEU A 315 27.75 -15.83 -14.36
C LEU A 315 28.29 -16.47 -13.07
N LEU A 316 27.42 -17.09 -12.26
CA LEU A 316 27.83 -17.82 -11.06
C LEU A 316 28.62 -19.07 -11.38
N LEU A 317 28.21 -19.84 -12.41
CA LEU A 317 28.93 -21.02 -12.88
C LEU A 317 30.33 -20.68 -13.37
N VAL A 318 30.46 -19.65 -14.21
CA VAL A 318 31.79 -19.16 -14.68
C VAL A 318 32.69 -18.70 -13.53
N LYS A 319 32.12 -18.01 -12.54
CA LYS A 319 32.89 -17.62 -11.34
C LYS A 319 33.38 -18.82 -10.53
N ARG A 320 32.54 -19.87 -10.41
CA ARG A 320 32.87 -21.10 -9.72
C ARG A 320 34.02 -21.84 -10.43
N GLU A 321 33.95 -21.97 -11.76
CA GLU A 321 35.01 -22.59 -12.56
C GLU A 321 36.36 -21.85 -12.42
N ARG A 322 36.32 -20.51 -12.52
CA ARG A 322 37.54 -19.70 -12.33
C ARG A 322 38.16 -19.89 -10.95
N LYS A 323 37.32 -19.95 -9.89
CA LYS A 323 37.84 -20.22 -8.52
C LYS A 323 38.44 -21.60 -8.39
N LEU A 324 37.88 -22.61 -9.04
CA LEU A 324 38.42 -23.97 -9.04
C LEU A 324 39.76 -24.02 -9.80
N LYS A 325 39.86 -23.43 -10.98
CA LYS A 325 41.11 -23.34 -11.74
C LYS A 325 42.21 -22.66 -10.92
N ASN A 326 41.90 -21.51 -10.29
CA ASN A 326 42.92 -20.79 -9.49
C ASN A 326 43.38 -21.60 -8.25
N LYS A 327 42.47 -22.40 -7.64
CA LYS A 327 42.88 -23.31 -6.56
C LYS A 327 43.81 -24.42 -7.03
N LEU A 328 43.55 -25.00 -8.19
CA LEU A 328 44.39 -26.06 -8.76
C LEU A 328 45.77 -25.53 -9.13
N THR A 329 45.86 -24.32 -9.69
CA THR A 329 47.19 -23.70 -10.01
C THR A 329 47.94 -23.24 -8.78
N SER A 330 47.33 -23.07 -7.62
CA SER A 330 48.02 -22.73 -6.35
C SER A 330 48.54 -23.96 -5.58
N ILE A 331 48.18 -25.17 -6.00
CA ILE A 331 48.58 -26.46 -5.40
C ILE A 331 49.67 -27.13 -6.25
N ALA A 332 49.80 -26.75 -7.52
CA ALA A 332 50.89 -27.18 -8.41
C ALA A 332 52.09 -26.20 -8.30
#